data_1b2386ed76302a38999ee8a0e6f633a5
#
_entry.id   1b2386ed76302a38999ee8a0e6f633a5
#
_cell.length_a   1.000
_cell.length_b   1.000
_cell.length_c   1.000
_cell.angle_alpha   90.00
_cell.angle_beta   90.00
_cell.angle_gamma   90.00
#
_symmetry.space_group_name_H-M   'P 1'
#
loop_
_entity.id
_entity.type
_entity.pdbx_description
1 polymer ?
#
loop_
_entity_poly.entity_id
_entity_poly.type
_entity_poly.pdbx_seq_one_letter_code
_entity_poly.pdbx_strand_id
1 'polypeptide(L)'
;MVGRLAFTRFEFWDWRERDMVGLAREAARRGLSTVIFSGNTFAEPLVDPEMHRLALAHFADSLRVARRVGAGLLVAHVGYSRSHLSHAMQWEAAVQGLRAAGTLAAEARVTLAVEPLNSTIDHPGYFLDSLPEALRLIREVDHPAVRLLVDIYHMRVMHGDLLTLLPGALPWVVHVHVADVPGRGEPGSGRVPWSEVLSVLRDSGYRGAIGLEFWPTGDSEDGLRRAIEVLTS
;
A
#
# COMPACT_ATOMS: atom_id res chain seq x y z
N MET A 1 0.99 19.99 10.90
CA MET A 1 0.25 19.00 11.68
C MET A 1 1.12 17.79 12.00
N VAL A 2 1.51 16.93 11.05
CA VAL A 2 2.26 15.68 11.28
C VAL A 2 3.46 15.84 12.25
N GLY A 3 4.35 16.81 12.04
CA GLY A 3 5.50 17.03 12.92
C GLY A 3 5.17 17.54 14.34
N ARG A 4 3.95 18.09 14.58
CA ARG A 4 3.51 18.47 15.93
C ARG A 4 3.01 17.29 16.76
N LEU A 5 2.59 16.21 16.10
CA LEU A 5 2.09 14.99 16.70
C LEU A 5 3.16 13.92 16.90
N ALA A 6 4.45 14.31 16.85
CA ALA A 6 5.61 13.44 17.02
C ALA A 6 5.75 12.30 15.98
N PHE A 7 5.08 12.41 14.84
CA PHE A 7 5.38 11.54 13.72
C PHE A 7 6.79 11.84 13.19
N THR A 8 7.51 10.80 12.84
CA THR A 8 8.83 10.88 12.21
C THR A 8 8.81 10.48 10.74
N ARG A 9 7.67 10.00 10.27
CA ARG A 9 7.48 9.47 8.91
C ARG A 9 6.17 9.97 8.34
N PHE A 10 6.11 10.03 7.00
CA PHE A 10 4.90 10.36 6.27
C PHE A 10 4.84 9.61 4.95
N GLU A 11 3.67 9.56 4.36
CA GLU A 11 3.38 9.01 3.06
C GLU A 11 2.42 9.92 2.29
N PHE A 12 2.31 9.73 1.01
CA PHE A 12 1.40 10.47 0.14
C PHE A 12 1.06 9.63 -1.10
N TRP A 13 -0.04 9.95 -1.76
CA TRP A 13 -0.50 9.19 -2.92
C TRP A 13 0.35 9.45 -4.17
N ASP A 14 0.17 10.58 -4.81
CA ASP A 14 0.77 10.87 -6.10
C ASP A 14 1.79 12.01 -6.00
N TRP A 15 2.90 11.83 -6.70
CA TRP A 15 3.98 12.80 -6.78
C TRP A 15 3.87 13.74 -7.99
N ARG A 16 3.08 13.38 -9.03
CA ARG A 16 3.11 14.01 -10.36
C ARG A 16 2.69 15.47 -10.35
N GLU A 17 1.76 15.83 -9.48
CA GLU A 17 1.28 17.22 -9.35
C GLU A 17 1.85 17.94 -8.10
N ARG A 18 2.98 17.45 -7.56
CA ARG A 18 3.58 18.01 -6.33
C ARG A 18 4.96 18.56 -6.56
N ASP A 19 5.30 19.62 -5.85
CA ASP A 19 6.69 20.08 -5.72
C ASP A 19 7.47 19.11 -4.81
N MET A 20 8.00 18.05 -5.42
CA MET A 20 8.77 17.03 -4.70
C MET A 20 10.08 17.56 -4.12
N VAL A 21 10.64 18.62 -4.68
CA VAL A 21 11.87 19.27 -4.15
C VAL A 21 11.52 20.04 -2.88
N GLY A 22 10.47 20.83 -2.93
CA GLY A 22 9.95 21.56 -1.75
C GLY A 22 9.51 20.62 -0.65
N LEU A 23 8.79 19.54 -0.99
CA LEU A 23 8.36 18.53 -0.04
C LEU A 23 9.56 17.87 0.67
N ALA A 24 10.56 17.41 -0.08
CA ALA A 24 11.75 16.79 0.51
C ALA A 24 12.52 17.76 1.43
N ARG A 25 12.65 19.02 1.03
CA ARG A 25 13.31 20.07 1.85
C ARG A 25 12.53 20.31 3.15
N GLU A 26 11.21 20.45 3.08
CA GLU A 26 10.39 20.69 4.26
C GLU A 26 10.34 19.49 5.20
N ALA A 27 10.28 18.28 4.64
CA ALA A 27 10.38 17.05 5.41
C ALA A 27 11.71 16.98 6.18
N ALA A 28 12.83 17.22 5.51
CA ALA A 28 14.15 17.23 6.14
C ALA A 28 14.25 18.27 7.27
N ARG A 29 13.72 19.48 7.07
CA ARG A 29 13.68 20.53 8.11
C ARG A 29 12.89 20.13 9.35
N ARG A 30 11.90 19.24 9.20
CA ARG A 30 11.04 18.74 10.29
C ARG A 30 11.49 17.40 10.85
N GLY A 31 12.60 16.83 10.38
CA GLY A 31 13.04 15.50 10.77
C GLY A 31 12.11 14.38 10.32
N LEU A 32 11.35 14.60 9.23
CA LEU A 32 10.42 13.64 8.67
C LEU A 32 11.07 12.87 7.52
N SER A 33 10.81 11.57 7.40
CA SER A 33 11.21 10.74 6.26
C SER A 33 10.01 10.23 5.49
N THR A 34 10.15 10.14 4.17
CA THR A 34 9.14 9.53 3.30
C THR A 34 9.23 8.01 3.40
N VAL A 35 8.10 7.33 3.59
CA VAL A 35 8.04 5.86 3.64
C VAL A 35 7.68 5.29 2.29
N ILE A 36 6.52 5.67 1.76
CA ILE A 36 5.90 5.06 0.59
C ILE A 36 5.07 6.11 -0.18
N PHE A 37 4.89 5.87 -1.46
CA PHE A 37 3.92 6.58 -2.32
C PHE A 37 3.61 5.72 -3.56
N SER A 38 2.60 6.09 -4.37
CA SER A 38 2.18 5.30 -5.53
C SER A 38 3.23 5.26 -6.62
N GLY A 39 3.62 4.05 -7.01
CA GLY A 39 4.61 3.79 -8.08
C GLY A 39 4.01 3.91 -9.48
N ASN A 40 2.77 3.46 -9.64
CA ASN A 40 1.97 3.59 -10.87
C ASN A 40 0.57 4.09 -10.55
N THR A 41 -0.25 4.29 -11.58
CA THR A 41 -1.65 4.67 -11.44
C THR A 41 -2.58 3.55 -11.91
N PHE A 42 -3.89 3.72 -11.72
CA PHE A 42 -4.89 2.80 -12.26
C PHE A 42 -5.09 2.91 -13.77
N ALA A 43 -4.53 3.96 -14.41
CA ALA A 43 -4.61 4.17 -15.86
C ALA A 43 -3.74 3.17 -16.65
N GLU A 44 -2.68 2.62 -16.01
CA GLU A 44 -1.77 1.66 -16.63
C GLU A 44 -1.84 0.31 -15.87
N PRO A 45 -2.92 -0.46 -16.05
CA PRO A 45 -3.11 -1.72 -15.32
C PRO A 45 -2.10 -2.78 -15.74
N LEU A 46 -1.44 -3.40 -14.77
CA LEU A 46 -0.50 -4.50 -15.00
C LEU A 46 -1.19 -5.79 -15.44
N VAL A 47 -2.50 -5.90 -15.23
CA VAL A 47 -3.34 -7.00 -15.74
C VAL A 47 -3.53 -6.97 -17.25
N ASP A 48 -3.06 -5.92 -17.92
CA ASP A 48 -3.18 -5.74 -19.36
C ASP A 48 -1.77 -5.68 -19.98
N PRO A 49 -1.35 -6.71 -20.75
CA PRO A 49 0.00 -6.77 -21.30
C PRO A 49 0.31 -5.62 -22.28
N GLU A 50 -0.72 -5.03 -22.92
CA GLU A 50 -0.53 -3.89 -23.82
C GLU A 50 -0.13 -2.62 -23.06
N MET A 51 -0.47 -2.55 -21.77
CA MET A 51 -0.15 -1.42 -20.89
C MET A 51 1.22 -1.53 -20.21
N HIS A 52 1.88 -2.69 -20.25
CA HIS A 52 3.14 -2.91 -19.53
C HIS A 52 4.22 -1.88 -19.86
N ARG A 53 4.40 -1.54 -21.14
CA ARG A 53 5.41 -0.56 -21.55
C ARG A 53 5.19 0.79 -20.88
N LEU A 54 3.93 1.23 -20.77
CA LEU A 54 3.58 2.50 -20.13
C LEU A 54 3.70 2.40 -18.61
N ALA A 55 3.20 1.34 -18.02
CA ALA A 55 3.32 1.08 -16.58
C ALA A 55 4.79 1.05 -16.12
N LEU A 56 5.66 0.36 -16.85
CA LEU A 56 7.09 0.30 -16.54
C LEU A 56 7.78 1.65 -16.68
N ALA A 57 7.40 2.48 -17.65
CA ALA A 57 7.90 3.84 -17.76
C ALA A 57 7.49 4.67 -16.53
N HIS A 58 6.25 4.57 -16.06
CA HIS A 58 5.78 5.25 -14.85
C HIS A 58 6.49 4.75 -13.58
N PHE A 59 6.73 3.45 -13.45
CA PHE A 59 7.56 2.92 -12.36
C PHE A 59 8.98 3.49 -12.40
N ALA A 60 9.60 3.55 -13.56
CA ALA A 60 10.95 4.12 -13.69
C ALA A 60 10.99 5.59 -13.27
N ASP A 61 9.97 6.38 -13.60
CA ASP A 61 9.85 7.77 -13.15
C ASP A 61 9.67 7.87 -11.64
N SER A 62 8.76 7.06 -11.08
CA SER A 62 8.50 7.00 -9.65
C SER A 62 9.72 6.53 -8.85
N LEU A 63 10.50 5.59 -9.37
CA LEU A 63 11.75 5.14 -8.76
C LEU A 63 12.81 6.25 -8.72
N ARG A 64 12.88 7.10 -9.75
CA ARG A 64 13.76 8.29 -9.73
C ARG A 64 13.34 9.26 -8.62
N VAL A 65 12.03 9.48 -8.46
CA VAL A 65 11.49 10.31 -7.38
C VAL A 65 11.75 9.67 -6.01
N ALA A 66 11.51 8.37 -5.84
CA ALA A 66 11.75 7.64 -4.59
C ALA A 66 13.19 7.82 -4.10
N ARG A 67 14.16 7.66 -4.99
CA ARG A 67 15.58 7.93 -4.66
C ARG A 67 15.84 9.38 -4.23
N ARG A 68 15.15 10.35 -4.84
CA ARG A 68 15.32 11.78 -4.50
C ARG A 68 14.76 12.12 -3.13
N VAL A 69 13.63 11.52 -2.74
CA VAL A 69 12.96 11.79 -1.45
C VAL A 69 13.34 10.80 -0.36
N GLY A 70 14.16 9.80 -0.67
CA GLY A 70 14.60 8.77 0.27
C GLY A 70 13.52 7.74 0.63
N ALA A 71 12.50 7.54 -0.22
CA ALA A 71 11.49 6.53 -0.01
C ALA A 71 12.02 5.12 -0.36
N GLY A 72 11.85 4.17 0.55
CA GLY A 72 12.27 2.78 0.35
C GLY A 72 11.20 1.90 -0.29
N LEU A 73 9.97 2.37 -0.35
CA LEU A 73 8.81 1.63 -0.84
C LEU A 73 8.05 2.42 -1.89
N LEU A 74 7.42 1.69 -2.84
CA LEU A 74 6.40 2.21 -3.75
C LEU A 74 5.19 1.28 -3.73
N VAL A 75 3.98 1.84 -3.66
CA VAL A 75 2.75 1.06 -3.86
C VAL A 75 2.68 0.62 -5.32
N ALA A 76 2.35 -0.63 -5.56
CA ALA A 76 2.12 -1.19 -6.88
C ALA A 76 0.67 -1.65 -7.02
N HIS A 77 -0.05 -1.01 -7.94
CA HIS A 77 -1.41 -1.39 -8.29
C HIS A 77 -1.43 -2.29 -9.51
N VAL A 78 -2.14 -3.43 -9.42
CA VAL A 78 -2.31 -4.33 -10.58
C VAL A 78 -3.36 -3.82 -11.56
N GLY A 79 -4.32 -3.01 -11.06
CA GLY A 79 -5.33 -2.35 -11.87
C GLY A 79 -6.69 -3.03 -11.90
N TYR A 80 -7.60 -2.44 -12.65
CA TYR A 80 -8.96 -2.94 -12.83
C TYR A 80 -9.03 -4.03 -13.89
N SER A 81 -9.94 -4.98 -13.71
CA SER A 81 -10.21 -6.07 -14.65
C SER A 81 -10.56 -5.57 -16.04
N ARG A 82 -10.09 -6.28 -17.06
CA ARG A 82 -10.29 -5.98 -18.49
C ARG A 82 -11.26 -6.98 -19.11
N SER A 83 -12.40 -6.49 -19.59
CA SER A 83 -13.47 -7.36 -20.12
C SER A 83 -13.11 -8.13 -21.38
N HIS A 84 -12.10 -7.68 -22.12
CA HIS A 84 -11.60 -8.33 -23.35
C HIS A 84 -10.53 -9.40 -23.10
N LEU A 85 -10.07 -9.54 -21.85
CA LEU A 85 -9.08 -10.55 -21.45
C LEU A 85 -9.69 -11.57 -20.49
N SER A 86 -9.34 -12.85 -20.65
CA SER A 86 -9.72 -13.85 -19.66
C SER A 86 -8.99 -13.60 -18.32
N HIS A 87 -9.56 -14.10 -17.22
CA HIS A 87 -8.93 -13.98 -15.90
C HIS A 87 -7.50 -14.58 -15.89
N ALA A 88 -7.28 -15.71 -16.55
CA ALA A 88 -5.98 -16.34 -16.64
C ALA A 88 -4.95 -15.47 -17.39
N MET A 89 -5.37 -14.80 -18.48
CA MET A 89 -4.49 -13.88 -19.21
C MET A 89 -4.13 -12.66 -18.36
N GLN A 90 -5.10 -12.11 -17.63
CA GLN A 90 -4.88 -10.99 -16.72
C GLN A 90 -3.95 -11.37 -15.56
N TRP A 91 -4.11 -12.57 -15.02
CA TRP A 91 -3.23 -13.08 -13.96
C TRP A 91 -1.78 -13.21 -14.44
N GLU A 92 -1.58 -13.85 -15.59
CA GLU A 92 -0.25 -13.99 -16.19
C GLU A 92 0.39 -12.64 -16.50
N ALA A 93 -0.40 -11.69 -17.05
CA ALA A 93 0.06 -10.33 -17.29
C ALA A 93 0.48 -9.63 -15.99
N ALA A 94 -0.31 -9.75 -14.91
CA ALA A 94 0.04 -9.18 -13.61
C ALA A 94 1.36 -9.76 -13.08
N VAL A 95 1.56 -11.08 -13.17
CA VAL A 95 2.82 -11.74 -12.77
C VAL A 95 4.01 -11.21 -13.57
N GLN A 96 3.89 -11.15 -14.90
CA GLN A 96 4.96 -10.67 -15.77
C GLN A 96 5.26 -9.20 -15.57
N GLY A 97 4.22 -8.35 -15.49
CA GLY A 97 4.35 -6.92 -15.26
C GLY A 97 5.01 -6.59 -13.91
N LEU A 98 4.58 -7.26 -12.83
CA LEU A 98 5.19 -7.10 -11.51
C LEU A 98 6.63 -7.59 -11.46
N ARG A 99 6.95 -8.69 -12.13
CA ARG A 99 8.33 -9.19 -12.21
C ARG A 99 9.25 -8.20 -12.90
N ALA A 100 8.80 -7.66 -14.05
CA ALA A 100 9.56 -6.63 -14.78
C ALA A 100 9.72 -5.33 -13.97
N ALA A 101 8.65 -4.86 -13.32
CA ALA A 101 8.71 -3.70 -12.43
C ALA A 101 9.62 -3.97 -11.21
N GLY A 102 9.59 -5.19 -10.66
CA GLY A 102 10.48 -5.63 -9.58
C GLY A 102 11.96 -5.55 -9.94
N THR A 103 12.31 -5.88 -11.18
CA THR A 103 13.69 -5.73 -11.68
C THR A 103 14.14 -4.28 -11.63
N LEU A 104 13.33 -3.34 -12.12
CA LEU A 104 13.61 -1.90 -12.04
C LEU A 104 13.72 -1.42 -10.60
N ALA A 105 12.85 -1.91 -9.72
CA ALA A 105 12.83 -1.54 -8.31
C ALA A 105 14.09 -2.03 -7.58
N ALA A 106 14.55 -3.26 -7.86
CA ALA A 106 15.78 -3.83 -7.31
C ALA A 106 17.02 -3.00 -7.67
N GLU A 107 17.13 -2.58 -8.94
CA GLU A 107 18.22 -1.70 -9.41
C GLU A 107 18.21 -0.34 -8.69
N ALA A 108 17.01 0.16 -8.37
CA ALA A 108 16.83 1.40 -7.62
C ALA A 108 16.99 1.21 -6.09
N ARG A 109 17.10 -0.02 -5.58
CA ARG A 109 17.07 -0.38 -4.16
C ARG A 109 15.77 0.05 -3.47
N VAL A 110 14.66 -0.09 -4.16
CA VAL A 110 13.30 0.18 -3.69
C VAL A 110 12.51 -1.12 -3.73
N THR A 111 11.57 -1.32 -2.83
CA THR A 111 10.65 -2.46 -2.85
C THR A 111 9.27 -2.01 -3.32
N LEU A 112 8.67 -2.77 -4.22
CA LEU A 112 7.28 -2.61 -4.61
C LEU A 112 6.38 -3.30 -3.59
N ALA A 113 5.43 -2.59 -3.06
CA ALA A 113 4.43 -3.07 -2.12
C ALA A 113 3.09 -3.22 -2.86
N VAL A 114 2.75 -4.42 -3.30
CA VAL A 114 1.51 -4.71 -4.03
C VAL A 114 0.34 -4.64 -3.08
N GLU A 115 -0.67 -3.87 -3.43
CA GLU A 115 -1.84 -3.62 -2.60
C GLU A 115 -3.10 -4.27 -3.17
N PRO A 116 -3.69 -5.25 -2.47
CA PRO A 116 -5.05 -5.71 -2.74
C PRO A 116 -6.06 -4.69 -2.20
N LEU A 117 -7.05 -4.32 -3.03
CA LEU A 117 -8.06 -3.32 -2.70
C LEU A 117 -9.46 -3.92 -2.68
N ASN A 118 -10.35 -3.42 -1.84
CA ASN A 118 -11.73 -3.91 -1.83
C ASN A 118 -12.46 -3.56 -3.14
N SER A 119 -13.10 -4.55 -3.73
CA SER A 119 -13.89 -4.43 -4.96
C SER A 119 -15.39 -4.20 -4.70
N THR A 120 -15.82 -4.21 -3.45
CA THR A 120 -17.24 -4.13 -3.08
C THR A 120 -17.71 -2.71 -2.76
N ILE A 121 -16.81 -1.83 -2.30
CA ILE A 121 -17.16 -0.46 -1.88
C ILE A 121 -16.36 0.57 -2.67
N ASP A 122 -15.03 0.58 -2.52
CA ASP A 122 -14.20 1.70 -3.00
C ASP A 122 -13.68 1.52 -4.43
N HIS A 123 -13.41 0.26 -4.83
CA HIS A 123 -12.78 -0.04 -6.13
C HIS A 123 -13.52 -1.12 -6.92
N PRO A 124 -14.83 -0.92 -7.29
CA PRO A 124 -15.58 -1.92 -8.05
C PRO A 124 -14.86 -2.35 -9.33
N GLY A 125 -14.62 -3.66 -9.46
CA GLY A 125 -13.90 -4.23 -10.61
C GLY A 125 -12.38 -4.26 -10.48
N TYR A 126 -11.81 -3.90 -9.34
CA TYR A 126 -10.38 -4.09 -9.09
C TYR A 126 -10.02 -5.58 -9.14
N PHE A 127 -8.92 -5.91 -9.81
CA PHE A 127 -8.59 -7.31 -10.14
C PHE A 127 -8.12 -8.12 -8.93
N LEU A 128 -7.35 -7.52 -8.04
CA LEU A 128 -6.73 -8.19 -6.89
C LEU A 128 -7.40 -7.71 -5.59
N ASP A 129 -8.47 -8.36 -5.19
CA ASP A 129 -9.28 -7.93 -4.04
C ASP A 129 -9.26 -8.90 -2.85
N SER A 130 -8.40 -9.91 -2.90
CA SER A 130 -8.33 -10.98 -1.91
C SER A 130 -6.91 -11.14 -1.37
N LEU A 131 -6.77 -11.20 -0.04
CA LEU A 131 -5.46 -11.42 0.59
C LEU A 131 -4.83 -12.78 0.23
N PRO A 132 -5.60 -13.91 0.18
CA PRO A 132 -5.05 -15.18 -0.30
C PRO A 132 -4.54 -15.13 -1.74
N GLU A 133 -5.27 -14.44 -2.66
CA GLU A 133 -4.84 -14.28 -4.04
C GLU A 133 -3.62 -13.36 -4.15
N ALA A 134 -3.58 -12.28 -3.38
CA ALA A 134 -2.41 -11.41 -3.33
C ALA A 134 -1.16 -12.18 -2.87
N LEU A 135 -1.28 -13.02 -1.85
CA LEU A 135 -0.19 -13.87 -1.38
C LEU A 135 0.23 -14.89 -2.45
N ARG A 136 -0.72 -15.49 -3.17
CA ARG A 136 -0.47 -16.36 -4.31
C ARG A 136 0.29 -15.61 -5.41
N LEU A 137 -0.18 -14.42 -5.77
CA LEU A 137 0.46 -13.57 -6.80
C LEU A 137 1.92 -13.27 -6.46
N ILE A 138 2.21 -12.84 -5.23
CA ILE A 138 3.59 -12.55 -4.80
C ILE A 138 4.50 -13.78 -4.88
N ARG A 139 3.98 -14.95 -4.52
CA ARG A 139 4.73 -16.21 -4.63
C ARG A 139 5.00 -16.60 -6.08
N GLU A 140 4.05 -16.39 -6.99
CA GLU A 140 4.23 -16.65 -8.43
C GLU A 140 5.14 -15.61 -9.10
N VAL A 141 5.09 -14.34 -8.67
CA VAL A 141 6.04 -13.31 -9.11
C VAL A 141 7.47 -13.69 -8.75
N ASP A 142 7.67 -14.26 -7.59
CA ASP A 142 8.96 -14.77 -7.07
C ASP A 142 10.12 -13.78 -7.30
N HIS A 143 9.93 -12.53 -6.85
CA HIS A 143 10.94 -11.49 -7.01
C HIS A 143 11.24 -10.81 -5.66
N PRO A 144 12.53 -10.65 -5.25
CA PRO A 144 12.89 -10.15 -3.93
C PRO A 144 12.44 -8.69 -3.68
N ALA A 145 12.31 -7.88 -4.71
CA ALA A 145 11.86 -6.50 -4.62
C ALA A 145 10.33 -6.33 -4.78
N VAL A 146 9.55 -7.41 -4.79
CA VAL A 146 8.08 -7.36 -4.85
C VAL A 146 7.52 -8.02 -3.61
N ARG A 147 6.76 -7.26 -2.83
CA ARG A 147 6.19 -7.65 -1.53
C ARG A 147 4.75 -7.18 -1.43
N LEU A 148 4.10 -7.41 -0.30
CA LEU A 148 2.74 -6.99 -0.03
C LEU A 148 2.69 -5.69 0.78
N LEU A 149 1.73 -4.86 0.47
CA LEU A 149 1.08 -3.93 1.36
C LEU A 149 -0.26 -4.55 1.77
N VAL A 150 -0.56 -4.57 3.07
CA VAL A 150 -1.88 -4.98 3.56
C VAL A 150 -2.56 -3.76 4.17
N ASP A 151 -3.64 -3.32 3.54
CA ASP A 151 -4.56 -2.36 4.15
C ASP A 151 -5.61 -3.13 4.95
N ILE A 152 -5.61 -2.91 6.26
CA ILE A 152 -6.54 -3.56 7.20
C ILE A 152 -7.99 -3.22 6.85
N TYR A 153 -8.27 -1.97 6.44
CA TYR A 153 -9.61 -1.57 6.01
C TYR A 153 -10.07 -2.36 4.77
N HIS A 154 -9.28 -2.33 3.69
CA HIS A 154 -9.64 -3.02 2.45
C HIS A 154 -9.86 -4.52 2.68
N MET A 155 -8.96 -5.15 3.40
CA MET A 155 -9.06 -6.60 3.65
C MET A 155 -10.16 -6.95 4.66
N ARG A 156 -10.46 -6.06 5.60
CA ARG A 156 -11.59 -6.25 6.53
C ARG A 156 -12.94 -6.12 5.84
N VAL A 157 -13.04 -5.26 4.83
CA VAL A 157 -14.24 -5.15 3.97
C VAL A 157 -14.43 -6.44 3.16
N MET A 158 -13.37 -7.02 2.60
CA MET A 158 -13.45 -8.23 1.76
C MET A 158 -13.57 -9.52 2.58
N HIS A 159 -12.89 -9.58 3.71
CA HIS A 159 -12.79 -10.80 4.53
C HIS A 159 -13.28 -10.52 5.95
N GLY A 160 -14.48 -10.82 6.30
CA GLY A 160 -15.02 -10.57 7.64
C GLY A 160 -14.09 -10.96 8.79
N ASP A 161 -13.34 -12.09 8.66
CA ASP A 161 -12.32 -12.54 9.61
C ASP A 161 -10.91 -12.41 9.02
N LEU A 162 -10.38 -11.20 9.05
CA LEU A 162 -9.01 -10.92 8.60
C LEU A 162 -7.94 -11.54 9.52
N LEU A 163 -8.24 -11.70 10.81
CA LEU A 163 -7.25 -12.17 11.80
C LEU A 163 -6.76 -13.59 11.52
N THR A 164 -7.57 -14.43 10.89
CA THR A 164 -7.15 -15.79 10.50
C THR A 164 -6.24 -15.80 9.28
N LEU A 165 -6.34 -14.79 8.39
CA LEU A 165 -5.58 -14.72 7.15
C LEU A 165 -4.25 -13.96 7.32
N LEU A 166 -4.25 -12.94 8.17
CA LEU A 166 -3.13 -12.02 8.33
C LEU A 166 -1.81 -12.71 8.70
N PRO A 167 -1.74 -13.66 9.66
CA PRO A 167 -0.47 -14.30 10.03
C PRO A 167 0.23 -14.98 8.87
N GLY A 168 -0.51 -15.61 7.96
CA GLY A 168 0.05 -16.28 6.78
C GLY A 168 0.63 -15.34 5.73
N ALA A 169 0.18 -14.09 5.71
CA ALA A 169 0.65 -13.07 4.77
C ALA A 169 1.85 -12.27 5.32
N LEU A 170 1.93 -12.06 6.64
CA LEU A 170 2.91 -11.16 7.28
C LEU A 170 4.38 -11.39 6.90
N PRO A 171 4.88 -12.62 6.64
CA PRO A 171 6.25 -12.82 6.15
C PRO A 171 6.55 -12.12 4.81
N TRP A 172 5.51 -11.73 4.06
CA TRP A 172 5.60 -11.07 2.76
C TRP A 172 5.25 -9.59 2.83
N VAL A 173 4.74 -9.10 3.98
CA VAL A 173 4.25 -7.74 4.15
C VAL A 173 5.39 -6.79 4.54
N VAL A 174 5.53 -5.71 3.78
CA VAL A 174 6.51 -4.65 4.04
C VAL A 174 5.88 -3.35 4.53
N HIS A 175 4.58 -3.19 4.34
CA HIS A 175 3.82 -2.03 4.78
C HIS A 175 2.39 -2.41 5.17
N VAL A 176 1.85 -1.74 6.16
CA VAL A 176 0.46 -1.93 6.61
C VAL A 176 -0.23 -0.57 6.60
N HIS A 177 -1.38 -0.47 5.92
CA HIS A 177 -2.28 0.65 6.06
C HIS A 177 -3.40 0.35 7.05
N VAL A 178 -3.88 1.39 7.73
CA VAL A 178 -4.95 1.26 8.73
C VAL A 178 -6.01 2.32 8.58
N ALA A 179 -7.25 1.86 8.57
CA ALA A 179 -8.46 2.65 8.79
C ALA A 179 -9.54 1.75 9.37
N ASP A 180 -10.57 2.33 9.93
CA ASP A 180 -11.64 1.59 10.57
C ASP A 180 -12.80 1.24 9.62
N VAL A 181 -13.57 0.24 9.96
CA VAL A 181 -14.77 -0.22 9.23
C VAL A 181 -15.98 -0.14 10.16
N PRO A 182 -17.11 0.42 9.69
CA PRO A 182 -17.37 1.02 8.38
C PRO A 182 -16.86 2.45 8.26
N GLY A 183 -16.78 2.96 7.02
CA GLY A 183 -16.61 4.39 6.73
C GLY A 183 -15.17 4.84 6.52
N ARG A 184 -14.18 3.94 6.66
CA ARG A 184 -12.75 4.27 6.47
C ARG A 184 -12.27 5.42 7.35
N GLY A 185 -12.84 5.55 8.58
CA GLY A 185 -12.45 6.54 9.57
C GLY A 185 -11.16 6.19 10.29
N GLU A 186 -10.73 7.06 11.20
CA GLU A 186 -9.56 6.82 12.04
C GLU A 186 -9.71 5.56 12.90
N PRO A 187 -8.62 4.80 13.17
CA PRO A 187 -8.62 3.69 14.13
C PRO A 187 -9.33 4.05 15.44
N GLY A 188 -10.27 3.19 15.86
CA GLY A 188 -11.14 3.42 17.02
C GLY A 188 -12.46 4.11 16.71
N SER A 189 -12.73 4.49 15.46
CA SER A 189 -14.03 5.05 15.04
C SER A 189 -15.05 4.00 14.61
N GLY A 190 -14.64 2.74 14.43
CA GLY A 190 -15.46 1.66 13.89
C GLY A 190 -15.39 0.36 14.69
N ARG A 191 -15.23 -0.77 13.99
CA ARG A 191 -15.34 -2.12 14.55
C ARG A 191 -14.13 -3.02 14.27
N VAL A 192 -13.01 -2.47 13.84
CA VAL A 192 -11.78 -3.25 13.68
C VAL A 192 -11.25 -3.59 15.08
N PRO A 193 -10.98 -4.87 15.38
CA PRO A 193 -10.45 -5.28 16.69
C PRO A 193 -8.95 -4.95 16.78
N TRP A 194 -8.64 -3.68 17.04
CA TRP A 194 -7.27 -3.16 16.95
C TRP A 194 -6.30 -3.84 17.90
N SER A 195 -6.71 -4.21 19.12
CA SER A 195 -5.85 -4.93 20.07
C SER A 195 -5.37 -6.26 19.50
N GLU A 196 -6.27 -7.01 18.85
CA GLU A 196 -5.97 -8.29 18.23
C GLU A 196 -5.11 -8.11 16.96
N VAL A 197 -5.44 -7.13 16.12
CA VAL A 197 -4.62 -6.79 14.94
C VAL A 197 -3.19 -6.45 15.35
N LEU A 198 -3.02 -5.58 16.34
CA LEU A 198 -1.70 -5.19 16.83
C LEU A 198 -0.95 -6.35 17.49
N SER A 199 -1.66 -7.26 18.22
CA SER A 199 -1.06 -8.47 18.75
C SER A 199 -0.51 -9.35 17.63
N VAL A 200 -1.31 -9.62 16.60
CA VAL A 200 -0.88 -10.41 15.44
C VAL A 200 0.33 -9.80 14.74
N LEU A 201 0.37 -8.48 14.55
CA LEU A 201 1.53 -7.80 13.98
C LEU A 201 2.79 -7.96 14.84
N ARG A 202 2.67 -7.75 16.15
CA ARG A 202 3.79 -7.91 17.11
C ARG A 202 4.30 -9.35 17.16
N ASP A 203 3.40 -10.32 17.31
CA ASP A 203 3.71 -11.73 17.50
C ASP A 203 4.35 -12.35 16.26
N SER A 204 3.98 -11.85 15.06
CA SER A 204 4.61 -12.22 13.79
C SER A 204 5.95 -11.53 13.53
N GLY A 205 6.42 -10.68 14.44
CA GLY A 205 7.69 -9.98 14.30
C GLY A 205 7.68 -8.87 13.24
N TYR A 206 6.52 -8.34 12.84
CA TYR A 206 6.43 -7.22 11.89
C TYR A 206 7.22 -6.00 12.40
N ARG A 207 8.04 -5.40 11.54
CA ARG A 207 8.89 -4.25 11.85
C ARG A 207 8.71 -3.09 10.87
N GLY A 208 7.79 -3.23 9.90
CA GLY A 208 7.46 -2.18 8.94
C GLY A 208 6.76 -0.98 9.59
N ALA A 209 6.51 0.04 8.79
CA ALA A 209 5.69 1.16 9.23
C ALA A 209 4.19 0.78 9.17
N ILE A 210 3.40 1.43 10.01
CA ILE A 210 1.94 1.42 9.94
C ILE A 210 1.52 2.79 9.44
N GLY A 211 0.92 2.85 8.26
CA GLY A 211 0.44 4.05 7.59
C GLY A 211 -1.00 4.35 7.95
N LEU A 212 -1.27 5.60 8.30
CA LEU A 212 -2.60 6.09 8.63
C LEU A 212 -3.30 6.57 7.36
N GLU A 213 -4.18 5.74 6.81
CA GLU A 213 -4.86 6.03 5.56
C GLU A 213 -6.37 6.04 5.74
N PHE A 214 -6.88 7.12 6.32
CA PHE A 214 -8.28 7.23 6.68
C PHE A 214 -8.89 8.59 6.33
N TRP A 215 -10.22 8.64 6.27
CA TRP A 215 -11.00 9.87 6.20
C TRP A 215 -11.40 10.27 7.63
N PRO A 216 -10.90 11.40 8.16
CA PRO A 216 -11.25 11.82 9.52
C PRO A 216 -12.77 11.96 9.69
N THR A 217 -13.31 11.40 10.77
CA THR A 217 -14.75 11.52 11.08
C THR A 217 -15.11 12.91 11.63
N GLY A 218 -14.11 13.72 11.98
CA GLY A 218 -14.22 15.07 12.49
C GLY A 218 -12.98 15.90 12.18
N ASP A 219 -12.42 16.59 13.17
CA ASP A 219 -11.16 17.32 12.99
C ASP A 219 -10.00 16.37 12.70
N SER A 220 -9.18 16.72 11.72
CA SER A 220 -8.07 15.87 11.28
C SER A 220 -7.00 15.65 12.35
N GLU A 221 -6.74 16.64 13.21
CA GLU A 221 -5.75 16.50 14.29
C GLU A 221 -6.28 15.61 15.41
N ASP A 222 -7.57 15.71 15.72
CA ASP A 222 -8.23 14.84 16.70
C ASP A 222 -8.30 13.40 16.22
N GLY A 223 -8.61 13.19 14.93
CA GLY A 223 -8.56 11.86 14.31
C GLY A 223 -7.17 11.22 14.37
N LEU A 224 -6.11 11.99 14.10
CA LEU A 224 -4.73 11.51 14.22
C LEU A 224 -4.36 11.19 15.67
N ARG A 225 -4.80 11.99 16.66
CA ARG A 225 -4.55 11.73 18.09
C ARG A 225 -5.22 10.44 18.53
N ARG A 226 -6.49 10.23 18.15
CA ARG A 226 -7.22 8.99 18.43
C ARG A 226 -6.52 7.78 17.82
N ALA A 227 -6.09 7.88 16.55
CA ALA A 227 -5.36 6.81 15.90
C ALA A 227 -4.07 6.45 16.64
N ILE A 228 -3.30 7.43 17.11
CA ILE A 228 -2.10 7.21 17.91
C ILE A 228 -2.44 6.47 19.21
N GLU A 229 -3.45 6.95 19.95
CA GLU A 229 -3.88 6.33 21.23
C GLU A 229 -4.24 4.86 21.03
N VAL A 230 -5.04 4.55 20.00
CA VAL A 230 -5.45 3.16 19.70
C VAL A 230 -4.28 2.28 19.26
N LEU A 231 -3.37 2.80 18.44
CA LEU A 231 -2.27 2.02 17.89
C LEU A 231 -1.06 1.88 18.82
N THR A 232 -1.03 2.61 19.91
CA THR A 232 0.05 2.55 20.92
C THR A 232 -0.39 1.97 22.28
N SER A 233 -1.68 1.59 22.40
CA SER A 233 -2.26 0.99 23.61
C SER A 233 -1.82 -0.45 23.88
#